data_3525fd6b0a3f102d55ea162326d09ce5
#
_entry.id   3525fd6b0a3f102d55ea162326d09ce5
#
_cell.length_a   1.000
_cell.length_b   1.000
_cell.length_c   1.000
_cell.angle_alpha   90.00
_cell.angle_beta   90.00
_cell.angle_gamma   90.00
#
_symmetry.space_group_name_H-M   'P 1'
#
loop_
_entity.id
_entity.type
_entity.pdbx_description
1 polymer ?
#
loop_
_entity_poly.entity_id
_entity_poly.type
_entity_poly.pdbx_seq_one_letter_code
_entity_poly.pdbx_strand_id
1 'polypeptide(L)'
;GRTTTKLSPNIYLENYVAYGFKDKKWKYYLSGTYSFNHKSIYSYPLNYLRLSYQYDTKIPGQELQFVAEDNFLLSFKRGDNNKWLYNRIAKAEYVREFGKNVSYTFGFKRWEQMPAGNIIYDKPSGSGIGFDTLSSLTTTEISGELRWAPNEQFYQGKNYRIPIFNKYPIFRVRFLAGIKGLLGGEYNYQNITLSAFKRFYLSQFGFADIVVEGGQTFGKVPYPLLSIHRANQTYSYQFYSFNMMNFMEFVSDRYVSVNTEYFLNGLIFNKIPLLKKLKLREVASFKFLYGGMRNENNPASNPNTLRFPTDDQGNPTTFTLNRKPYMEASVGIGNIFKILRLDVVKRLSYLEHPDVPEWGIRGRVRFEF
;
A
#
# COMPACT_ATOMS: atom_id res chain seq x y z
N GLY A 1 7.12 -5.57 -21.36
CA GLY A 1 8.17 -6.56 -21.62
C GLY A 1 9.25 -6.57 -20.56
N ARG A 2 9.86 -7.72 -20.33
CA ARG A 2 11.05 -7.86 -19.47
C ARG A 2 12.02 -8.86 -20.04
N THR A 3 13.32 -8.59 -19.86
CA THR A 3 14.37 -9.56 -20.19
C THR A 3 14.48 -10.62 -19.09
N THR A 4 15.12 -11.73 -19.42
CA THR A 4 15.31 -12.84 -18.48
C THR A 4 16.79 -13.21 -18.42
N THR A 5 17.16 -14.14 -17.54
CA THR A 5 18.51 -14.70 -17.43
C THR A 5 19.05 -15.31 -18.73
N LYS A 6 18.18 -15.59 -19.71
CA LYS A 6 18.61 -16.07 -21.03
C LYS A 6 19.35 -15.01 -21.84
N LEU A 7 19.03 -13.73 -21.65
CA LEU A 7 19.72 -12.62 -22.30
C LEU A 7 21.04 -12.30 -21.58
N SER A 8 20.98 -12.13 -20.28
CA SER A 8 22.13 -11.87 -19.43
C SER A 8 21.81 -12.27 -17.98
N PRO A 9 22.77 -12.86 -17.24
CA PRO A 9 22.59 -13.09 -15.81
C PRO A 9 22.67 -11.79 -14.99
N ASN A 10 23.26 -10.73 -15.54
CA ASN A 10 23.59 -9.51 -14.81
C ASN A 10 22.68 -8.33 -15.14
N ILE A 11 22.16 -8.26 -16.39
CA ILE A 11 21.43 -7.10 -16.89
C ILE A 11 19.98 -7.48 -17.15
N TYR A 12 19.06 -6.73 -16.55
CA TYR A 12 17.63 -6.90 -16.73
C TYR A 12 17.02 -5.57 -17.15
N LEU A 13 16.24 -5.61 -18.21
CA LEU A 13 15.46 -4.49 -18.69
C LEU A 13 13.99 -4.82 -18.53
N GLU A 14 13.22 -3.89 -18.01
CA GLU A 14 11.78 -4.02 -17.87
C GLU A 14 11.12 -2.72 -18.33
N ASN A 15 10.08 -2.85 -19.16
CA ASN A 15 9.36 -1.70 -19.69
C ASN A 15 7.91 -2.03 -19.96
N TYR A 16 7.09 -1.00 -19.90
CA TYR A 16 5.75 -0.98 -20.51
C TYR A 16 5.45 0.39 -21.09
N VAL A 17 4.55 0.40 -22.08
CA VAL A 17 3.94 1.61 -22.65
C VAL A 17 2.45 1.34 -22.76
N ALA A 18 1.63 2.30 -22.35
CA ALA A 18 0.19 2.25 -22.43
C ALA A 18 -0.37 3.60 -22.87
N TYR A 19 -1.48 3.59 -23.60
CA TYR A 19 -2.22 4.80 -23.97
C TYR A 19 -3.58 4.78 -23.29
N GLY A 20 -3.90 5.83 -22.54
CA GLY A 20 -5.20 6.01 -21.91
C GLY A 20 -6.16 6.68 -22.88
N PHE A 21 -7.17 5.95 -23.35
CA PHE A 21 -8.15 6.51 -24.29
C PHE A 21 -9.03 7.59 -23.65
N LYS A 22 -9.30 7.50 -22.34
CA LYS A 22 -10.13 8.46 -21.62
C LYS A 22 -9.39 9.78 -21.37
N ASP A 23 -8.13 9.71 -20.94
CA ASP A 23 -7.30 10.87 -20.59
C ASP A 23 -6.37 11.32 -21.71
N LYS A 24 -6.34 10.57 -22.83
CA LYS A 24 -5.54 10.85 -24.05
C LYS A 24 -4.05 11.05 -23.74
N LYS A 25 -3.52 10.31 -22.75
CA LYS A 25 -2.13 10.41 -22.31
C LYS A 25 -1.39 9.09 -22.45
N TRP A 26 -0.11 9.18 -22.85
CA TRP A 26 0.82 8.07 -22.82
C TRP A 26 1.30 7.83 -21.40
N LYS A 27 1.39 6.59 -21.00
CA LYS A 27 1.91 6.11 -19.73
C LYS A 27 3.03 5.13 -20.00
N TYR A 28 4.11 5.22 -19.25
CA TYR A 28 5.26 4.35 -19.52
C TYR A 28 6.08 4.13 -18.26
N TYR A 29 6.77 3.01 -18.26
CA TYR A 29 7.76 2.62 -17.27
C TYR A 29 8.97 2.02 -17.99
N LEU A 30 10.14 2.47 -17.60
CA LEU A 30 11.42 1.99 -18.10
C LEU A 30 12.31 1.68 -16.91
N SER A 31 12.93 0.50 -16.87
CA SER A 31 13.94 0.21 -15.86
C SER A 31 15.09 -0.63 -16.40
N GLY A 32 16.28 -0.34 -15.87
CA GLY A 32 17.47 -1.14 -16.02
C GLY A 32 17.96 -1.61 -14.66
N THR A 33 18.24 -2.90 -14.51
CA THR A 33 18.77 -3.48 -13.28
C THR A 33 20.09 -4.20 -13.57
N TYR A 34 21.10 -3.91 -12.76
CA TYR A 34 22.39 -4.57 -12.81
C TYR A 34 22.64 -5.40 -11.55
N SER A 35 22.89 -6.70 -11.72
CA SER A 35 23.19 -7.64 -10.65
C SER A 35 24.71 -7.77 -10.46
N PHE A 36 25.19 -7.41 -9.26
CA PHE A 36 26.65 -7.39 -8.96
C PHE A 36 27.23 -8.76 -8.61
N ASN A 37 26.39 -9.72 -8.24
CA ASN A 37 26.84 -11.06 -7.84
C ASN A 37 26.72 -12.12 -8.93
N HIS A 38 26.50 -11.71 -10.17
CA HIS A 38 26.34 -12.59 -11.33
C HIS A 38 25.23 -13.66 -11.16
N LYS A 39 24.26 -13.38 -10.29
CA LYS A 39 23.08 -14.22 -10.07
C LYS A 39 21.84 -13.51 -10.57
N SER A 40 20.79 -14.29 -10.82
CA SER A 40 19.48 -13.73 -11.11
C SER A 40 19.03 -12.77 -10.02
N ILE A 41 18.39 -11.67 -10.41
CA ILE A 41 17.74 -10.74 -9.49
C ILE A 41 16.59 -11.36 -8.70
N TYR A 42 16.26 -12.62 -8.93
CA TYR A 42 15.30 -13.43 -8.17
C TYR A 42 15.99 -14.46 -7.27
N SER A 43 17.34 -14.62 -7.38
CA SER A 43 18.08 -15.65 -6.62
C SER A 43 18.74 -15.06 -5.38
N TYR A 44 18.59 -15.78 -4.28
CA TYR A 44 19.24 -15.41 -3.01
C TYR A 44 20.76 -15.63 -3.06
N PRO A 45 21.57 -14.77 -2.43
CA PRO A 45 21.24 -13.45 -1.91
C PRO A 45 21.15 -12.40 -3.02
N LEU A 46 20.24 -11.43 -2.90
CA LEU A 46 20.09 -10.33 -3.84
C LEU A 46 21.26 -9.33 -3.68
N ASN A 47 21.77 -8.81 -4.81
CA ASN A 47 22.73 -7.72 -4.82
C ASN A 47 22.63 -7.00 -6.16
N TYR A 48 21.81 -5.97 -6.23
CA TYR A 48 21.58 -5.27 -7.49
C TYR A 48 21.32 -3.78 -7.32
N LEU A 49 21.58 -3.03 -8.38
CA LEU A 49 21.16 -1.64 -8.56
C LEU A 49 20.10 -1.58 -9.66
N ARG A 50 18.97 -0.95 -9.36
CA ARG A 50 17.90 -0.67 -10.32
C ARG A 50 17.78 0.84 -10.53
N LEU A 51 17.77 1.25 -11.79
CA LEU A 51 17.38 2.59 -12.20
C LEU A 51 16.05 2.50 -12.92
N SER A 52 15.12 3.38 -12.60
CA SER A 52 13.79 3.39 -13.23
C SER A 52 13.28 4.79 -13.46
N TYR A 53 12.49 4.93 -14.52
CA TYR A 53 11.75 6.14 -14.84
C TYR A 53 10.32 5.78 -15.21
N GLN A 54 9.36 6.45 -14.59
CA GLN A 54 7.95 6.16 -14.76
C GLN A 54 7.15 7.45 -14.94
N TYR A 55 6.20 7.43 -15.88
CA TYR A 55 5.11 8.36 -15.97
C TYR A 55 3.79 7.59 -16.03
N ASP A 56 3.01 7.64 -14.95
CA ASP A 56 1.78 6.87 -14.83
C ASP A 56 0.81 7.48 -13.83
N THR A 57 -0.43 6.99 -13.84
CA THR A 57 -1.44 7.35 -12.86
C THR A 57 -1.34 6.46 -11.60
N LYS A 58 -1.55 7.07 -10.44
CA LYS A 58 -1.70 6.36 -9.16
C LYS A 58 -2.86 6.93 -8.38
N ILE A 59 -3.55 6.08 -7.66
CA ILE A 59 -4.53 6.48 -6.66
C ILE A 59 -3.79 6.59 -5.33
N PRO A 60 -3.79 7.74 -4.65
CA PRO A 60 -3.17 7.88 -3.34
C PRO A 60 -3.77 6.90 -2.32
N GLY A 61 -2.91 6.25 -1.53
CA GLY A 61 -3.34 5.20 -0.60
C GLY A 61 -3.56 3.83 -1.24
N GLN A 62 -3.47 3.69 -2.56
CA GLN A 62 -3.43 2.39 -3.23
C GLN A 62 -1.98 2.01 -3.54
N GLU A 63 -1.39 1.13 -2.74
CA GLU A 63 -0.04 0.61 -2.97
C GLU A 63 -0.11 -0.77 -3.62
N LEU A 64 0.18 -0.84 -4.92
CA LEU A 64 0.10 -2.07 -5.72
C LEU A 64 0.96 -3.21 -5.18
N GLN A 65 2.07 -2.92 -4.52
CA GLN A 65 2.94 -3.94 -3.90
C GLN A 65 2.26 -4.76 -2.80
N PHE A 66 1.14 -4.26 -2.24
CA PHE A 66 0.34 -4.93 -1.22
C PHE A 66 -0.97 -5.49 -1.75
N VAL A 67 -1.24 -5.32 -3.04
CA VAL A 67 -2.44 -5.86 -3.70
C VAL A 67 -2.16 -7.30 -4.11
N ALA A 68 -3.11 -8.20 -3.81
CA ALA A 68 -3.01 -9.58 -4.28
C ALA A 68 -3.05 -9.61 -5.81
N GLU A 69 -2.00 -10.17 -6.42
CA GLU A 69 -1.91 -10.34 -7.86
C GLU A 69 -3.00 -11.32 -8.37
N ASP A 70 -3.36 -11.18 -9.65
CA ASP A 70 -4.22 -12.10 -10.41
C ASP A 70 -5.66 -12.29 -9.92
N ASN A 71 -6.23 -11.27 -9.28
CA ASN A 71 -7.61 -11.30 -8.88
C ASN A 71 -8.46 -10.39 -9.78
N PHE A 72 -9.29 -10.98 -10.66
CA PHE A 72 -10.16 -10.22 -11.58
C PHE A 72 -11.13 -9.28 -10.83
N LEU A 73 -11.45 -9.56 -9.56
CA LEU A 73 -12.28 -8.70 -8.70
C LEU A 73 -11.64 -7.34 -8.41
N LEU A 74 -10.33 -7.17 -8.66
CA LEU A 74 -9.64 -5.88 -8.59
C LEU A 74 -10.12 -4.88 -9.65
N SER A 75 -10.65 -5.37 -10.75
CA SER A 75 -11.18 -4.55 -11.84
C SER A 75 -12.52 -3.90 -11.50
N PHE A 76 -13.24 -4.45 -10.52
CA PHE A 76 -14.53 -3.95 -10.08
C PHE A 76 -14.36 -3.12 -8.81
N LYS A 77 -14.81 -1.86 -8.85
CA LYS A 77 -14.72 -0.92 -7.73
C LYS A 77 -16.10 -0.44 -7.32
N ARG A 78 -16.25 -0.16 -6.03
CA ARG A 78 -17.40 0.57 -5.48
C ARG A 78 -17.12 2.07 -5.52
N GLY A 79 -18.17 2.88 -5.61
CA GLY A 79 -18.08 4.34 -5.60
C GLY A 79 -17.37 4.92 -6.82
N ASP A 80 -17.18 6.21 -6.83
CA ASP A 80 -16.56 6.94 -7.92
C ASP A 80 -15.05 6.78 -7.92
N ASN A 81 -14.49 6.54 -9.11
CA ASN A 81 -13.04 6.48 -9.30
C ASN A 81 -12.55 7.80 -9.89
N ASN A 82 -12.63 8.86 -9.08
CA ASN A 82 -12.36 10.24 -9.47
C ASN A 82 -11.13 10.87 -8.78
N LYS A 83 -10.38 10.10 -7.99
CA LYS A 83 -9.20 10.57 -7.25
C LYS A 83 -7.95 9.87 -7.75
N TRP A 84 -7.16 10.53 -8.60
CA TRP A 84 -5.86 10.00 -9.05
C TRP A 84 -4.84 11.13 -9.22
N LEU A 85 -3.58 10.73 -9.27
CA LEU A 85 -2.46 11.61 -9.56
C LEU A 85 -1.74 11.09 -10.81
N TYR A 86 -1.30 11.99 -11.69
CA TYR A 86 -0.22 11.66 -12.61
C TYR A 86 1.10 11.80 -11.86
N ASN A 87 1.95 10.80 -11.98
CA ASN A 87 3.21 10.74 -11.28
C ASN A 87 4.36 10.59 -12.26
N ARG A 88 5.33 11.49 -12.15
CA ARG A 88 6.61 11.36 -12.82
C ARG A 88 7.66 11.01 -11.77
N ILE A 89 8.22 9.80 -11.89
CA ILE A 89 9.12 9.24 -10.88
C ILE A 89 10.42 8.81 -11.54
N ALA A 90 11.53 9.40 -11.13
CA ALA A 90 12.87 8.89 -11.39
C ALA A 90 13.40 8.26 -10.09
N LYS A 91 13.81 6.99 -10.12
CA LYS A 91 14.24 6.25 -8.93
C LYS A 91 15.52 5.47 -9.21
N ALA A 92 16.46 5.56 -8.27
CA ALA A 92 17.60 4.65 -8.14
C ALA A 92 17.44 3.83 -6.87
N GLU A 93 17.61 2.52 -6.93
CA GLU A 93 17.40 1.62 -5.81
C GLU A 93 18.51 0.55 -5.77
N TYR A 94 19.25 0.53 -4.67
CA TYR A 94 20.27 -0.50 -4.41
C TYR A 94 19.74 -1.46 -3.36
N VAL A 95 19.70 -2.74 -3.69
CA VAL A 95 19.22 -3.82 -2.81
C VAL A 95 20.34 -4.81 -2.57
N ARG A 96 20.55 -5.15 -1.30
CA ARG A 96 21.50 -6.19 -0.91
C ARG A 96 20.95 -7.04 0.23
N GLU A 97 21.02 -8.35 0.03
CA GLU A 97 20.75 -9.37 1.06
C GLU A 97 22.05 -9.92 1.61
N PHE A 98 22.03 -10.20 2.91
CA PHE A 98 23.11 -10.84 3.63
C PHE A 98 22.70 -12.21 4.17
N GLY A 99 23.67 -12.96 4.70
CA GLY A 99 23.39 -14.13 5.51
C GLY A 99 22.42 -13.83 6.67
N LYS A 100 21.76 -14.86 7.20
CA LYS A 100 20.74 -14.76 8.25
C LYS A 100 19.48 -13.96 7.87
N ASN A 101 19.20 -13.84 6.57
CA ASN A 101 18.01 -13.20 6.00
C ASN A 101 17.82 -11.74 6.45
N VAL A 102 18.91 -11.01 6.50
CA VAL A 102 18.91 -9.54 6.64
C VAL A 102 19.09 -8.93 5.27
N SER A 103 18.31 -7.93 4.95
CA SER A 103 18.48 -7.13 3.72
C SER A 103 18.35 -5.65 3.99
N TYR A 104 19.05 -4.85 3.20
CA TYR A 104 18.84 -3.42 3.15
C TYR A 104 18.53 -2.96 1.73
N THR A 105 17.76 -1.89 1.66
CA THR A 105 17.46 -1.19 0.40
C THR A 105 17.79 0.29 0.60
N PHE A 106 18.62 0.84 -0.27
CA PHE A 106 18.83 2.29 -0.38
C PHE A 106 18.11 2.81 -1.60
N GLY A 107 17.37 3.89 -1.44
CA GLY A 107 16.61 4.52 -2.50
C GLY A 107 16.94 6.01 -2.61
N PHE A 108 17.05 6.48 -3.85
CA PHE A 108 17.01 7.88 -4.22
C PHE A 108 15.84 8.06 -5.18
N LYS A 109 14.95 9.03 -4.91
CA LYS A 109 13.73 9.21 -5.71
C LYS A 109 13.45 10.69 -5.92
N ARG A 110 13.28 11.10 -7.19
CA ARG A 110 12.64 12.36 -7.55
C ARG A 110 11.20 12.03 -7.96
N TRP A 111 10.26 12.70 -7.33
CA TRP A 111 8.85 12.42 -7.52
C TRP A 111 8.07 13.71 -7.72
N GLU A 112 7.44 13.86 -8.87
CA GLU A 112 6.55 14.94 -9.22
C GLU A 112 5.12 14.39 -9.28
N GLN A 113 4.25 14.95 -8.46
CA GLN A 113 2.84 14.58 -8.32
C GLN A 113 1.98 15.66 -8.93
N MET A 114 1.19 15.32 -9.92
CA MET A 114 0.25 16.23 -10.58
C MET A 114 -1.17 15.79 -10.26
N PRO A 115 -1.98 16.63 -9.58
CA PRO A 115 -3.34 16.30 -9.19
C PRO A 115 -4.22 16.14 -10.43
N ALA A 116 -5.21 15.25 -10.34
CA ALA A 116 -6.16 14.99 -11.40
C ALA A 116 -7.48 14.42 -10.85
N GLY A 117 -8.53 14.44 -11.66
CA GLY A 117 -9.88 14.13 -11.16
C GLY A 117 -10.33 15.18 -10.17
N ASN A 118 -10.89 14.72 -9.05
CA ASN A 118 -11.37 15.61 -7.96
C ASN A 118 -10.26 15.95 -6.94
N ILE A 119 -8.99 15.63 -7.24
CA ILE A 119 -7.86 16.08 -6.41
C ILE A 119 -7.40 17.43 -6.95
N ILE A 120 -7.42 18.43 -6.09
CA ILE A 120 -6.93 19.78 -6.37
C ILE A 120 -5.93 20.16 -5.27
N TYR A 121 -4.82 20.77 -5.65
CA TYR A 121 -3.81 21.25 -4.71
C TYR A 121 -3.99 22.75 -4.47
N ASP A 122 -5.01 23.09 -3.68
CA ASP A 122 -5.33 24.46 -3.33
C ASP A 122 -4.75 24.85 -1.98
N LYS A 123 -4.14 26.01 -1.92
CA LYS A 123 -3.77 26.70 -0.68
C LYS A 123 -4.40 28.10 -0.66
N PRO A 124 -4.71 28.65 0.52
CA PRO A 124 -5.15 30.03 0.60
C PRO A 124 -4.15 30.97 -0.05
N SER A 125 -4.64 31.93 -0.84
CA SER A 125 -3.80 32.93 -1.47
C SER A 125 -3.17 33.85 -0.45
N GLY A 126 -1.93 34.27 -0.70
CA GLY A 126 -1.23 35.25 0.13
C GLY A 126 -1.93 36.62 0.21
N SER A 127 -2.82 36.92 -0.73
CA SER A 127 -3.67 38.13 -0.70
C SER A 127 -4.84 38.06 0.27
N GLY A 128 -5.09 36.90 0.89
CA GLY A 128 -6.23 36.64 1.80
C GLY A 128 -7.56 36.45 1.09
N ILE A 129 -7.63 36.53 -0.23
CA ILE A 129 -8.84 36.32 -1.03
C ILE A 129 -8.60 35.21 -2.04
N GLY A 130 -9.37 34.12 -1.96
CA GLY A 130 -9.31 32.99 -2.91
C GLY A 130 -8.21 31.98 -2.59
N PHE A 131 -7.89 31.15 -3.58
CA PHE A 131 -6.93 30.05 -3.49
C PHE A 131 -5.93 30.08 -4.66
N ASP A 132 -4.70 29.77 -4.35
CA ASP A 132 -3.65 29.49 -5.34
C ASP A 132 -3.63 27.99 -5.61
N THR A 133 -3.92 27.57 -6.82
CA THR A 133 -3.90 26.16 -7.23
C THR A 133 -2.51 25.79 -7.75
N LEU A 134 -1.91 24.78 -7.13
CA LEU A 134 -0.62 24.24 -7.58
C LEU A 134 -0.84 23.16 -8.65
N SER A 135 -0.13 23.27 -9.77
CA SER A 135 -0.19 22.29 -10.87
C SER A 135 0.53 20.99 -10.56
N SER A 136 1.53 21.04 -9.66
CA SER A 136 2.30 19.87 -9.23
C SER A 136 2.94 20.11 -7.87
N LEU A 137 3.39 19.02 -7.26
CA LEU A 137 4.21 19.00 -6.06
C LEU A 137 5.40 18.08 -6.32
N THR A 138 6.60 18.61 -6.12
CA THR A 138 7.85 17.86 -6.37
C THR A 138 8.58 17.57 -5.07
N THR A 139 9.02 16.31 -4.90
CA THR A 139 9.91 15.90 -3.83
C THR A 139 11.15 15.21 -4.36
N THR A 140 12.26 15.40 -3.64
CA THR A 140 13.47 14.59 -3.82
C THR A 140 13.76 13.92 -2.49
N GLU A 141 13.82 12.60 -2.51
CA GLU A 141 13.84 11.77 -1.33
C GLU A 141 15.02 10.80 -1.34
N ILE A 142 15.65 10.64 -0.19
CA ILE A 142 16.59 9.57 0.10
C ILE A 142 15.92 8.64 1.10
N SER A 143 16.01 7.33 0.88
CA SER A 143 15.41 6.35 1.76
C SER A 143 16.37 5.20 2.06
N GLY A 144 16.22 4.64 3.27
CA GLY A 144 16.86 3.42 3.70
C GLY A 144 15.82 2.48 4.31
N GLU A 145 15.84 1.22 3.92
CA GLU A 145 15.01 0.17 4.53
C GLU A 145 15.90 -0.98 5.00
N LEU A 146 15.70 -1.38 6.23
CA LEU A 146 16.27 -2.60 6.80
C LEU A 146 15.15 -3.61 7.00
N ARG A 147 15.33 -4.82 6.48
CA ARG A 147 14.41 -5.94 6.65
C ARG A 147 15.14 -7.11 7.28
N TRP A 148 14.56 -7.68 8.33
CA TRP A 148 15.04 -8.88 8.98
C TRP A 148 13.93 -9.93 9.03
N ALA A 149 14.18 -11.09 8.43
CA ALA A 149 13.23 -12.20 8.31
C ALA A 149 13.92 -13.53 8.67
N PRO A 150 14.15 -13.80 9.97
CA PRO A 150 14.92 -14.97 10.41
C PRO A 150 14.33 -16.27 9.89
N ASN A 151 15.21 -17.15 9.41
CA ASN A 151 14.89 -18.46 8.85
C ASN A 151 13.86 -18.43 7.70
N GLU A 152 13.76 -17.32 6.98
CA GLU A 152 12.90 -17.23 5.80
C GLU A 152 13.43 -18.16 4.70
N GLN A 153 12.54 -18.95 4.15
CA GLN A 153 12.78 -19.84 3.03
C GLN A 153 12.00 -19.35 1.82
N PHE A 154 12.47 -19.73 0.63
CA PHE A 154 11.87 -19.31 -0.62
C PHE A 154 11.64 -20.50 -1.54
N TYR A 155 10.50 -20.49 -2.21
CA TYR A 155 10.33 -21.25 -3.42
C TYR A 155 10.95 -20.47 -4.58
N GLN A 156 11.99 -21.04 -5.18
CA GLN A 156 12.78 -20.40 -6.23
C GLN A 156 12.33 -20.85 -7.61
N GLY A 157 11.68 -19.97 -8.37
CA GLY A 157 11.39 -20.14 -9.79
C GLY A 157 12.48 -19.52 -10.68
N LYS A 158 12.36 -19.69 -11.99
CA LYS A 158 13.30 -19.08 -12.95
C LYS A 158 13.27 -17.56 -12.93
N ASN A 159 12.07 -16.97 -12.85
CA ASN A 159 11.83 -15.51 -12.95
C ASN A 159 11.03 -14.96 -11.78
N TYR A 160 10.98 -15.68 -10.66
CA TYR A 160 10.28 -15.27 -9.46
C TYR A 160 10.84 -15.97 -8.22
N ARG A 161 10.57 -15.40 -7.06
CA ARG A 161 10.88 -15.95 -5.75
C ARG A 161 9.70 -15.68 -4.82
N ILE A 162 9.16 -16.76 -4.24
CA ILE A 162 8.01 -16.67 -3.34
C ILE A 162 8.49 -17.03 -1.93
N PRO A 163 8.30 -16.15 -0.92
CA PRO A 163 8.63 -16.48 0.45
C PRO A 163 7.66 -17.52 1.00
N ILE A 164 8.21 -18.50 1.72
CA ILE A 164 7.44 -19.52 2.45
C ILE A 164 7.22 -18.98 3.85
N PHE A 165 5.96 -18.87 4.27
CA PHE A 165 5.61 -18.41 5.60
C PHE A 165 6.13 -19.37 6.67
N ASN A 166 6.71 -18.81 7.72
CA ASN A 166 7.22 -19.56 8.86
C ASN A 166 6.73 -18.96 10.19
N LYS A 167 7.16 -19.55 11.32
CA LYS A 167 6.75 -19.10 12.67
C LYS A 167 7.51 -17.86 13.18
N TYR A 168 8.54 -17.44 12.48
CA TYR A 168 9.36 -16.30 12.91
C TYR A 168 8.77 -14.98 12.42
N PRO A 169 8.95 -13.89 13.18
CA PRO A 169 8.49 -12.57 12.75
C PRO A 169 9.37 -12.01 11.62
N ILE A 170 8.78 -11.16 10.80
CA ILE A 170 9.49 -10.35 9.81
C ILE A 170 9.39 -8.90 10.24
N PHE A 171 10.54 -8.26 10.46
CA PHE A 171 10.63 -6.86 10.83
C PHE A 171 11.11 -6.01 9.66
N ARG A 172 10.55 -4.81 9.54
CA ARG A 172 11.03 -3.78 8.62
C ARG A 172 11.09 -2.44 9.33
N VAL A 173 12.19 -1.73 9.08
CA VAL A 173 12.39 -0.35 9.51
C VAL A 173 12.71 0.45 8.25
N ARG A 174 11.92 1.46 7.97
CA ARG A 174 12.13 2.34 6.82
C ARG A 174 12.30 3.77 7.31
N PHE A 175 13.34 4.42 6.84
CA PHE A 175 13.59 5.85 6.99
C PHE A 175 13.55 6.51 5.63
N LEU A 176 12.97 7.70 5.55
CA LEU A 176 12.91 8.51 4.35
C LEU A 176 13.17 9.97 4.74
N ALA A 177 13.99 10.66 3.96
CA ALA A 177 14.23 12.09 4.09
C ALA A 177 13.93 12.79 2.77
N GLY A 178 13.01 13.74 2.77
CA GLY A 178 12.78 14.70 1.70
C GLY A 178 13.73 15.87 1.85
N ILE A 179 14.36 16.31 0.75
CA ILE A 179 15.38 17.36 0.72
C ILE A 179 14.90 18.50 -0.16
N LYS A 180 14.67 19.65 0.46
CA LYS A 180 14.31 20.89 -0.24
C LYS A 180 15.49 21.43 -1.04
N GLY A 181 15.21 21.91 -2.26
CA GLY A 181 16.20 22.51 -3.17
C GLY A 181 16.93 21.51 -4.05
N LEU A 182 17.06 20.23 -3.64
CA LEU A 182 17.71 19.21 -4.44
C LEU A 182 16.78 18.78 -5.60
N LEU A 183 17.25 18.91 -6.85
CA LEU A 183 16.51 18.54 -8.07
C LEU A 183 15.04 19.02 -8.10
N GLY A 184 14.77 20.21 -7.54
CA GLY A 184 13.44 20.81 -7.48
C GLY A 184 12.57 20.32 -6.33
N GLY A 185 13.13 19.63 -5.35
CA GLY A 185 12.39 19.25 -4.12
C GLY A 185 11.91 20.49 -3.35
N GLU A 186 10.65 20.51 -2.95
CA GLU A 186 10.01 21.68 -2.35
C GLU A 186 9.97 21.63 -0.82
N TYR A 187 10.11 20.43 -0.22
CA TYR A 187 9.91 20.21 1.21
C TYR A 187 11.08 19.50 1.88
N ASN A 188 11.39 19.91 3.12
CA ASN A 188 12.24 19.17 4.04
C ASN A 188 11.35 18.42 5.03
N TYR A 189 11.51 17.10 5.08
CA TYR A 189 10.78 16.25 6.03
C TYR A 189 11.49 14.92 6.22
N GLN A 190 11.13 14.21 7.29
CA GLN A 190 11.57 12.85 7.54
C GLN A 190 10.36 11.99 7.83
N ASN A 191 10.42 10.74 7.40
CA ASN A 191 9.41 9.74 7.71
C ASN A 191 10.10 8.48 8.24
N ILE A 192 9.60 7.96 9.35
CA ILE A 192 10.01 6.67 9.90
C ILE A 192 8.80 5.77 9.89
N THR A 193 8.96 4.56 9.33
CA THR A 193 7.92 3.52 9.34
C THR A 193 8.52 2.23 9.90
N LEU A 194 7.84 1.65 10.87
CA LEU A 194 8.18 0.36 11.48
C LEU A 194 7.06 -0.62 11.15
N SER A 195 7.39 -1.82 10.71
CA SER A 195 6.39 -2.87 10.56
C SER A 195 6.89 -4.23 11.03
N ALA A 196 5.97 -5.01 11.58
CA ALA A 196 6.21 -6.38 11.98
C ALA A 196 5.08 -7.27 11.47
N PHE A 197 5.44 -8.34 10.78
CA PHE A 197 4.51 -9.41 10.39
C PHE A 197 4.84 -10.67 11.17
N LYS A 198 3.83 -11.38 11.67
CA LYS A 198 4.01 -12.69 12.29
C LYS A 198 2.80 -13.59 12.05
N ARG A 199 3.07 -14.86 11.73
CA ARG A 199 2.10 -15.95 11.77
C ARG A 199 2.17 -16.66 13.11
N PHE A 200 1.03 -16.74 13.79
CA PHE A 200 0.85 -17.49 15.02
C PHE A 200 0.11 -18.79 14.71
N TYR A 201 0.76 -19.91 14.92
CA TYR A 201 0.15 -21.23 14.81
C TYR A 201 -0.53 -21.60 16.12
N LEU A 202 -1.82 -21.86 16.08
CA LEU A 202 -2.67 -22.14 17.25
C LEU A 202 -3.07 -23.61 17.34
N SER A 203 -2.21 -24.50 16.83
CA SER A 203 -2.42 -25.95 16.81
C SER A 203 -3.75 -26.30 16.11
N GLN A 204 -4.63 -27.04 16.79
CA GLN A 204 -5.96 -27.42 16.27
C GLN A 204 -6.89 -26.24 15.97
N PHE A 205 -6.62 -25.07 16.52
CA PHE A 205 -7.43 -23.86 16.30
C PHE A 205 -7.02 -23.08 15.03
N GLY A 206 -6.05 -23.61 14.24
CA GLY A 206 -5.63 -22.99 13.00
C GLY A 206 -4.45 -22.02 13.19
N PHE A 207 -4.47 -20.87 12.49
CA PHE A 207 -3.41 -19.87 12.59
C PHE A 207 -3.93 -18.46 12.36
N ALA A 208 -3.21 -17.49 12.90
CA ALA A 208 -3.48 -16.07 12.70
C ALA A 208 -2.28 -15.37 12.08
N ASP A 209 -2.51 -14.59 11.04
CA ASP A 209 -1.55 -13.67 10.44
C ASP A 209 -1.81 -12.27 11.00
N ILE A 210 -0.77 -11.66 11.57
CA ILE A 210 -0.86 -10.33 12.18
C ILE A 210 0.23 -9.44 11.59
N VAL A 211 -0.18 -8.26 11.13
CA VAL A 211 0.71 -7.16 10.75
C VAL A 211 0.47 -6.00 11.69
N VAL A 212 1.52 -5.51 12.30
CA VAL A 212 1.54 -4.25 13.04
C VAL A 212 2.42 -3.28 12.28
N GLU A 213 1.93 -2.08 12.03
CA GLU A 213 2.68 -1.03 11.37
C GLU A 213 2.47 0.29 12.11
N GLY A 214 3.53 1.05 12.29
CA GLY A 214 3.48 2.40 12.82
C GLY A 214 4.38 3.32 12.03
N GLY A 215 3.95 4.57 11.88
CA GLY A 215 4.71 5.57 11.14
C GLY A 215 4.59 6.96 11.73
N GLN A 216 5.64 7.77 11.51
CA GLN A 216 5.64 9.17 11.88
C GLN A 216 6.37 10.00 10.83
N THR A 217 5.73 11.07 10.41
CA THR A 217 6.32 12.11 9.53
C THR A 217 6.66 13.33 10.37
N PHE A 218 7.90 13.78 10.28
CA PHE A 218 8.42 15.00 10.90
C PHE A 218 8.54 16.09 9.85
N GLY A 219 8.38 17.34 10.26
CA GLY A 219 8.42 18.51 9.37
C GLY A 219 7.03 19.07 9.06
N LYS A 220 7.00 20.25 8.48
CA LYS A 220 5.78 20.92 8.01
C LYS A 220 5.58 20.56 6.55
N VAL A 221 4.59 19.74 6.27
CA VAL A 221 4.31 19.23 4.92
C VAL A 221 2.82 19.18 4.64
N PRO A 222 2.42 19.36 3.37
CA PRO A 222 1.03 19.23 2.97
C PRO A 222 0.59 17.76 2.97
N TYR A 223 -0.72 17.55 3.01
CA TYR A 223 -1.33 16.23 3.14
C TYR A 223 -0.83 15.17 2.11
N PRO A 224 -0.45 15.51 0.85
CA PRO A 224 0.05 14.49 -0.08
C PRO A 224 1.37 13.84 0.33
N LEU A 225 2.12 14.47 1.25
CA LEU A 225 3.39 13.96 1.79
C LEU A 225 3.24 13.28 3.16
N LEU A 226 2.04 13.28 3.71
CA LEU A 226 1.69 12.56 4.93
C LEU A 226 1.34 11.10 4.65
N SER A 227 1.09 10.34 5.69
CA SER A 227 0.65 8.95 5.57
C SER A 227 -0.82 8.90 5.14
N ILE A 228 -1.07 8.67 3.84
CA ILE A 228 -2.38 8.35 3.29
C ILE A 228 -2.60 6.85 3.50
N HIS A 229 -3.62 6.49 4.30
CA HIS A 229 -3.83 5.12 4.70
C HIS A 229 -4.32 4.25 3.54
N ARG A 230 -3.85 2.99 3.52
CA ARG A 230 -4.17 2.04 2.45
C ARG A 230 -5.65 1.66 2.50
N ALA A 231 -6.40 2.13 1.53
CA ALA A 231 -7.81 1.87 1.36
C ALA A 231 -8.07 0.90 0.20
N ASN A 232 -9.18 0.19 0.26
CA ASN A 232 -9.60 -0.73 -0.79
C ASN A 232 -11.06 -0.47 -1.18
N GLN A 233 -11.24 0.08 -2.36
CA GLN A 233 -12.57 0.25 -2.97
C GLN A 233 -12.91 -0.87 -3.98
N THR A 234 -12.03 -1.86 -4.18
CA THR A 234 -12.32 -2.99 -5.07
C THR A 234 -13.16 -4.05 -4.36
N TYR A 235 -13.78 -4.95 -5.13
CA TYR A 235 -14.48 -6.10 -4.59
C TYR A 235 -13.54 -7.25 -4.18
N SER A 236 -12.23 -7.12 -4.45
CA SER A 236 -11.22 -8.05 -3.97
C SER A 236 -10.89 -7.81 -2.49
N TYR A 237 -10.89 -8.86 -1.67
CA TYR A 237 -10.42 -8.77 -0.29
C TYR A 237 -8.90 -8.51 -0.24
N GLN A 238 -8.49 -7.48 0.47
CA GLN A 238 -7.09 -7.09 0.63
C GLN A 238 -6.68 -7.14 2.11
N PHE A 239 -5.67 -7.95 2.44
CA PHE A 239 -5.18 -8.11 3.82
C PHE A 239 -4.51 -6.84 4.35
N TYR A 240 -3.64 -6.21 3.55
CA TYR A 240 -2.86 -5.04 3.95
C TYR A 240 -3.60 -3.70 3.85
N SER A 241 -4.82 -3.68 3.30
CA SER A 241 -5.61 -2.47 3.11
C SER A 241 -6.93 -2.55 3.88
N PHE A 242 -7.49 -1.41 4.24
CA PHE A 242 -8.81 -1.33 4.86
C PHE A 242 -9.90 -1.50 3.79
N ASN A 243 -10.70 -2.56 3.91
CA ASN A 243 -11.62 -2.99 2.84
C ASN A 243 -12.91 -2.18 2.75
N MET A 244 -13.22 -1.38 3.77
CA MET A 244 -14.40 -0.51 3.80
C MET A 244 -14.05 0.98 3.77
N MET A 245 -12.75 1.32 3.83
CA MET A 245 -12.25 2.70 3.74
C MET A 245 -12.29 3.20 2.29
N ASN A 246 -12.62 4.48 2.10
CA ASN A 246 -12.55 5.14 0.81
C ASN A 246 -11.12 5.62 0.51
N PHE A 247 -10.75 5.73 -0.78
CA PHE A 247 -9.45 6.27 -1.15
C PHE A 247 -9.27 7.69 -0.63
N MET A 248 -8.13 7.95 -0.01
CA MET A 248 -7.77 9.22 0.62
C MET A 248 -8.67 9.64 1.78
N GLU A 249 -9.47 8.74 2.35
CA GLU A 249 -10.38 9.11 3.43
C GLU A 249 -9.65 9.58 4.68
N PHE A 250 -8.55 8.91 5.05
CA PHE A 250 -7.77 9.29 6.23
C PHE A 250 -6.32 9.57 5.91
N VAL A 251 -5.82 10.66 6.52
CA VAL A 251 -4.42 11.11 6.44
C VAL A 251 -3.91 11.42 7.84
N SER A 252 -2.67 10.99 8.13
CA SER A 252 -2.05 11.17 9.45
C SER A 252 -0.57 11.51 9.31
N ASP A 253 -0.01 12.29 10.23
CA ASP A 253 1.44 12.44 10.35
C ASP A 253 2.06 11.43 11.32
N ARG A 254 1.25 10.78 12.14
CA ARG A 254 1.61 9.67 13.02
C ARG A 254 0.47 8.68 13.13
N TYR A 255 0.79 7.40 13.11
CA TYR A 255 -0.22 6.34 13.18
C TYR A 255 0.35 5.03 13.70
N VAL A 256 -0.56 4.18 14.14
CA VAL A 256 -0.37 2.74 14.33
C VAL A 256 -1.54 2.00 13.71
N SER A 257 -1.26 0.93 13.00
CA SER A 257 -2.26 0.04 12.42
C SER A 257 -2.00 -1.41 12.78
N VAL A 258 -3.08 -2.18 12.93
CA VAL A 258 -3.03 -3.62 13.17
C VAL A 258 -4.00 -4.28 12.19
N ASN A 259 -3.49 -5.19 11.37
CA ASN A 259 -4.29 -6.03 10.50
C ASN A 259 -4.14 -7.47 10.95
N THR A 260 -5.26 -8.12 11.28
CA THR A 260 -5.30 -9.51 11.72
C THR A 260 -6.19 -10.32 10.80
N GLU A 261 -5.75 -11.50 10.41
CA GLU A 261 -6.52 -12.48 9.66
C GLU A 261 -6.37 -13.84 10.33
N TYR A 262 -7.49 -14.42 10.75
CA TYR A 262 -7.54 -15.68 11.48
C TYR A 262 -8.19 -16.77 10.65
N PHE A 263 -7.47 -17.85 10.41
CA PHE A 263 -7.88 -19.03 9.67
C PHE A 263 -8.18 -20.16 10.65
N LEU A 264 -9.45 -20.50 10.83
CA LEU A 264 -9.89 -21.50 11.79
C LEU A 264 -9.76 -22.95 11.29
N ASN A 265 -9.42 -23.12 9.99
CA ASN A 265 -9.15 -24.43 9.36
C ASN A 265 -10.27 -25.48 9.51
N GLY A 266 -11.51 -25.05 9.60
CA GLY A 266 -12.67 -25.94 9.74
C GLY A 266 -12.98 -26.31 11.18
N LEU A 267 -12.57 -25.51 12.15
CA LEU A 267 -12.85 -25.70 13.57
C LEU A 267 -14.35 -25.94 13.86
N ILE A 268 -15.21 -25.17 13.18
CA ILE A 268 -16.67 -25.26 13.28
C ILE A 268 -17.23 -26.11 12.13
N PHE A 269 -16.87 -25.82 10.87
CA PHE A 269 -17.44 -26.42 9.69
C PHE A 269 -17.17 -27.93 9.57
N ASN A 270 -16.04 -28.42 10.08
CA ASN A 270 -15.76 -29.84 10.11
C ASN A 270 -16.70 -30.65 11.07
N LYS A 271 -17.43 -29.96 11.96
CA LYS A 271 -18.43 -30.60 12.84
C LYS A 271 -19.80 -30.74 12.18
N ILE A 272 -20.03 -30.04 11.07
CA ILE A 272 -21.28 -30.07 10.31
C ILE A 272 -21.08 -30.95 9.08
N PRO A 273 -21.79 -32.10 8.96
CA PRO A 273 -21.50 -33.11 7.95
C PRO A 273 -21.46 -32.59 6.51
N LEU A 274 -22.40 -31.71 6.12
CA LEU A 274 -22.48 -31.15 4.79
C LEU A 274 -21.29 -30.21 4.51
N LEU A 275 -20.97 -29.30 5.44
CA LEU A 275 -19.87 -28.33 5.29
C LEU A 275 -18.50 -29.03 5.31
N LYS A 276 -18.38 -30.10 6.10
CA LYS A 276 -17.18 -30.96 6.10
C LYS A 276 -16.95 -31.62 4.74
N LYS A 277 -18.01 -32.13 4.08
CA LYS A 277 -17.90 -32.70 2.72
C LYS A 277 -17.46 -31.68 1.68
N LEU A 278 -17.91 -30.45 1.80
CA LEU A 278 -17.52 -29.32 0.93
C LEU A 278 -16.13 -28.76 1.25
N LYS A 279 -15.50 -29.22 2.35
CA LYS A 279 -14.17 -28.77 2.81
C LYS A 279 -14.08 -27.25 3.01
N LEU A 280 -15.18 -26.60 3.34
CA LEU A 280 -15.21 -25.16 3.59
C LEU A 280 -14.35 -24.79 4.81
N ARG A 281 -13.81 -23.57 4.82
CA ARG A 281 -12.94 -23.05 5.87
C ARG A 281 -13.45 -21.70 6.35
N GLU A 282 -13.51 -21.54 7.66
CA GLU A 282 -13.87 -20.28 8.28
C GLU A 282 -12.66 -19.38 8.33
N VAL A 283 -12.87 -18.11 8.05
CA VAL A 283 -11.87 -17.06 8.21
C VAL A 283 -12.52 -15.88 8.90
N ALA A 284 -11.79 -15.22 9.78
CA ALA A 284 -12.20 -13.97 10.41
C ALA A 284 -11.08 -12.94 10.27
N SER A 285 -11.42 -11.67 10.22
CA SER A 285 -10.42 -10.62 10.25
C SER A 285 -10.85 -9.45 11.14
N PHE A 286 -9.85 -8.75 11.66
CA PHE A 286 -10.02 -7.50 12.37
C PHE A 286 -8.93 -6.52 11.96
N LYS A 287 -9.30 -5.28 11.68
CA LYS A 287 -8.36 -4.23 11.31
C LYS A 287 -8.61 -2.98 12.12
N PHE A 288 -7.53 -2.39 12.55
CA PHE A 288 -7.50 -1.25 13.44
C PHE A 288 -6.50 -0.22 12.93
N LEU A 289 -6.87 1.05 12.99
CA LEU A 289 -6.01 2.18 12.70
C LEU A 289 -6.27 3.28 13.73
N TYR A 290 -5.21 3.72 14.37
CA TYR A 290 -5.22 4.87 15.25
C TYR A 290 -4.12 5.83 14.85
N GLY A 291 -4.41 7.12 14.89
CA GLY A 291 -3.44 8.12 14.47
C GLY A 291 -3.89 9.54 14.76
N GLY A 292 -3.14 10.47 14.25
CA GLY A 292 -3.44 11.88 14.42
C GLY A 292 -2.60 12.75 13.49
N MET A 293 -2.87 14.04 13.55
CA MET A 293 -2.18 15.06 12.78
C MET A 293 -1.85 16.25 13.67
N ARG A 294 -0.62 16.73 13.58
CA ARG A 294 -0.19 17.95 14.29
C ARG A 294 -0.82 19.18 13.64
N ASN A 295 -1.07 20.20 14.44
CA ASN A 295 -1.69 21.44 13.98
C ASN A 295 -0.95 22.09 12.82
N GLU A 296 0.38 21.97 12.76
CA GLU A 296 1.21 22.54 11.69
C GLU A 296 1.00 21.89 10.31
N ASN A 297 0.48 20.64 10.28
CA ASN A 297 0.18 19.87 9.05
C ASN A 297 -1.33 19.82 8.75
N ASN A 298 -2.16 20.25 9.71
CA ASN A 298 -3.62 20.21 9.56
C ASN A 298 -4.12 21.49 8.88
N PRO A 299 -4.77 21.41 7.71
CA PRO A 299 -5.30 22.58 7.01
C PRO A 299 -6.31 23.39 7.82
N ALA A 300 -7.03 22.75 8.74
CA ALA A 300 -7.98 23.45 9.62
C ALA A 300 -7.29 24.37 10.65
N SER A 301 -6.03 24.06 11.02
CA SER A 301 -5.25 24.82 12.01
C SER A 301 -4.15 25.66 11.36
N ASN A 302 -3.69 25.29 10.17
CA ASN A 302 -2.64 25.97 9.43
C ASN A 302 -3.11 26.32 8.02
N PRO A 303 -3.57 27.55 7.77
CA PRO A 303 -4.06 27.97 6.47
C PRO A 303 -2.96 28.04 5.38
N ASN A 304 -1.67 27.97 5.76
CA ASN A 304 -0.56 28.01 4.79
C ASN A 304 -0.22 26.65 4.15
N THR A 305 -1.01 25.62 4.45
CA THR A 305 -0.86 24.28 3.83
C THR A 305 -1.98 24.01 2.82
N LEU A 306 -1.82 22.96 2.01
CA LEU A 306 -2.84 22.55 1.04
C LEU A 306 -4.12 22.10 1.75
N ARG A 307 -5.27 22.54 1.26
CA ARG A 307 -6.58 22.10 1.73
C ARG A 307 -6.81 20.63 1.43
N PHE A 308 -7.59 19.98 2.29
CA PHE A 308 -8.08 18.65 1.99
C PHE A 308 -9.01 18.65 0.77
N PRO A 309 -8.99 17.59 -0.05
CA PRO A 309 -9.92 17.42 -1.15
C PRO A 309 -11.37 17.47 -0.68
N THR A 310 -12.21 18.11 -1.50
CA THR A 310 -13.66 18.20 -1.30
C THR A 310 -14.40 17.50 -2.42
N ASP A 311 -15.66 17.21 -2.20
CA ASP A 311 -16.60 16.83 -3.26
C ASP A 311 -17.07 18.05 -4.07
N ASP A 312 -17.94 17.82 -5.05
CA ASP A 312 -18.50 18.88 -5.90
C ASP A 312 -19.42 19.85 -5.13
N GLN A 313 -19.83 19.49 -3.91
CA GLN A 313 -20.64 20.32 -3.01
C GLN A 313 -19.78 21.09 -2.00
N GLY A 314 -18.47 20.89 -2.01
CA GLY A 314 -17.51 21.52 -1.11
C GLY A 314 -17.32 20.80 0.23
N ASN A 315 -17.92 19.64 0.45
CA ASN A 315 -17.73 18.87 1.67
C ASN A 315 -16.38 18.15 1.65
N PRO A 316 -15.64 18.09 2.77
CA PRO A 316 -14.39 17.37 2.86
C PRO A 316 -14.57 15.88 2.55
N THR A 317 -13.69 15.31 1.75
CA THR A 317 -13.62 13.88 1.46
C THR A 317 -12.36 13.21 2.05
N THR A 318 -11.54 13.99 2.74
CA THR A 318 -10.32 13.58 3.43
C THR A 318 -10.37 14.11 4.86
N PHE A 319 -10.04 13.28 5.82
CA PHE A 319 -10.20 13.55 7.25
C PHE A 319 -8.95 13.18 8.04
N THR A 320 -8.87 13.70 9.26
CA THR A 320 -7.92 13.25 10.29
C THR A 320 -8.61 12.25 11.22
N LEU A 321 -7.82 11.36 11.81
CA LEU A 321 -8.30 10.48 12.88
C LEU A 321 -8.41 11.28 14.19
N ASN A 322 -9.61 11.68 14.56
CA ASN A 322 -9.91 12.56 15.69
C ASN A 322 -9.97 11.79 17.02
N ARG A 323 -8.84 11.24 17.48
CA ARG A 323 -8.72 10.46 18.74
C ARG A 323 -9.65 9.24 18.83
N LYS A 324 -10.33 8.89 17.73
CA LYS A 324 -11.18 7.70 17.60
C LYS A 324 -10.51 6.75 16.60
N PRO A 325 -10.36 5.46 16.90
CA PRO A 325 -9.78 4.53 15.94
C PRO A 325 -10.74 4.24 14.80
N TYR A 326 -10.19 4.07 13.59
CA TYR A 326 -10.90 3.40 12.51
C TYR A 326 -10.81 1.89 12.72
N MET A 327 -11.94 1.22 12.61
CA MET A 327 -12.03 -0.23 12.80
C MET A 327 -12.96 -0.87 11.77
N GLU A 328 -12.57 -2.06 11.32
CA GLU A 328 -13.42 -2.96 10.54
C GLU A 328 -13.17 -4.41 10.94
N ALA A 329 -14.19 -5.24 10.82
CA ALA A 329 -14.13 -6.67 11.08
C ALA A 329 -14.78 -7.44 9.93
N SER A 330 -14.35 -8.67 9.68
CA SER A 330 -15.01 -9.56 8.73
C SER A 330 -15.11 -10.99 9.23
N VAL A 331 -16.11 -11.68 8.69
CA VAL A 331 -16.22 -13.13 8.72
C VAL A 331 -16.36 -13.62 7.29
N GLY A 332 -15.70 -14.74 7.00
CA GLY A 332 -15.66 -15.25 5.64
C GLY A 332 -15.63 -16.77 5.57
N ILE A 333 -15.95 -17.24 4.39
CA ILE A 333 -15.90 -18.66 4.02
C ILE A 333 -14.89 -18.81 2.89
N GLY A 334 -13.84 -19.57 3.16
CA GLY A 334 -12.81 -19.93 2.19
C GLY A 334 -12.97 -21.35 1.66
N ASN A 335 -12.10 -21.67 0.69
CA ASN A 335 -12.07 -22.97 0.02
C ASN A 335 -13.36 -23.34 -0.72
N ILE A 336 -14.15 -22.35 -1.12
CA ILE A 336 -15.32 -22.54 -1.98
C ILE A 336 -14.79 -22.99 -3.36
N PHE A 337 -15.19 -24.19 -3.79
CA PHE A 337 -14.65 -24.84 -5.02
C PHE A 337 -13.11 -24.88 -5.07
N LYS A 338 -12.42 -24.85 -3.91
CA LYS A 338 -10.95 -24.85 -3.75
C LYS A 338 -10.24 -23.56 -4.22
N ILE A 339 -10.95 -22.57 -4.69
CA ILE A 339 -10.35 -21.35 -5.29
C ILE A 339 -10.92 -20.04 -4.77
N LEU A 340 -12.15 -20.04 -4.25
CA LEU A 340 -12.86 -18.82 -3.91
C LEU A 340 -13.01 -18.68 -2.39
N ARG A 341 -12.84 -17.44 -1.93
CA ARG A 341 -13.18 -16.97 -0.59
C ARG A 341 -14.14 -15.80 -0.71
N LEU A 342 -15.14 -15.76 0.15
CA LEU A 342 -16.09 -14.66 0.30
C LEU A 342 -16.09 -14.19 1.76
N ASP A 343 -15.98 -12.89 1.96
CA ASP A 343 -16.00 -12.22 3.26
C ASP A 343 -17.12 -11.20 3.31
N VAL A 344 -17.87 -11.20 4.41
CA VAL A 344 -18.75 -10.10 4.79
C VAL A 344 -17.96 -9.22 5.73
N VAL A 345 -17.75 -7.98 5.33
CA VAL A 345 -16.96 -6.98 6.08
C VAL A 345 -17.90 -5.94 6.67
N LYS A 346 -17.75 -5.65 7.95
CA LYS A 346 -18.45 -4.58 8.65
C LYS A 346 -17.48 -3.48 9.05
N ARG A 347 -17.83 -2.24 8.72
CA ARG A 347 -17.17 -1.04 9.23
C ARG A 347 -17.77 -0.71 10.60
N LEU A 348 -16.92 -0.46 11.60
CA LEU A 348 -17.32 -0.30 12.99
C LEU A 348 -17.24 1.15 13.50
N SER A 349 -16.62 2.04 12.73
CA SER A 349 -16.39 3.43 13.14
C SER A 349 -16.45 4.40 11.97
N TYR A 350 -16.64 5.70 12.25
CA TYR A 350 -16.75 6.77 11.24
C TYR A 350 -17.82 6.49 10.18
N LEU A 351 -18.99 6.01 10.64
CA LEU A 351 -20.14 5.73 9.77
C LEU A 351 -20.82 7.02 9.30
N GLU A 352 -20.52 8.13 9.95
CA GLU A 352 -20.99 9.47 9.65
C GLU A 352 -20.30 10.12 8.44
N HIS A 353 -19.22 9.53 7.92
CA HIS A 353 -18.53 10.08 6.74
C HIS A 353 -19.34 9.88 5.46
N PRO A 354 -19.17 10.76 4.45
CA PRO A 354 -19.91 10.66 3.20
C PRO A 354 -19.56 9.40 2.43
N ASP A 355 -20.53 8.83 1.74
CA ASP A 355 -20.39 7.68 0.82
C ASP A 355 -19.76 6.43 1.44
N VAL A 356 -20.01 6.20 2.74
CA VAL A 356 -19.47 5.04 3.46
C VAL A 356 -20.54 3.99 3.69
N PRO A 357 -20.39 2.80 3.11
CA PRO A 357 -21.25 1.68 3.46
C PRO A 357 -20.84 1.08 4.81
N GLU A 358 -21.82 0.70 5.64
CA GLU A 358 -21.57 -0.02 6.89
C GLU A 358 -21.13 -1.48 6.64
N TRP A 359 -21.69 -2.12 5.60
CA TRP A 359 -21.43 -3.50 5.24
C TRP A 359 -20.95 -3.62 3.80
N GLY A 360 -20.14 -4.62 3.54
CA GLY A 360 -19.68 -4.93 2.19
C GLY A 360 -19.28 -6.39 2.03
N ILE A 361 -19.44 -6.89 0.82
CA ILE A 361 -18.96 -8.24 0.44
C ILE A 361 -17.63 -8.08 -0.31
N ARG A 362 -16.66 -8.91 0.04
CA ARG A 362 -15.35 -8.98 -0.62
C ARG A 362 -15.05 -10.40 -1.01
N GLY A 363 -14.49 -10.60 -2.19
CA GLY A 363 -14.09 -11.90 -2.67
C GLY A 363 -12.57 -11.99 -2.85
N ARG A 364 -12.04 -13.21 -2.79
CA ARG A 364 -10.64 -13.48 -3.12
C ARG A 364 -10.58 -14.78 -3.91
N VAL A 365 -10.00 -14.72 -5.09
CA VAL A 365 -9.71 -15.90 -5.90
C VAL A 365 -8.25 -16.27 -5.63
N ARG A 366 -8.01 -17.48 -5.17
CA ARG A 366 -6.67 -18.00 -4.90
C ARG A 366 -6.69 -19.52 -5.09
N PHE A 367 -5.74 -19.99 -5.86
CA PHE A 367 -5.49 -21.43 -5.92
C PHE A 367 -4.67 -21.82 -4.68
N GLU A 368 -5.26 -22.61 -3.79
CA GLU A 368 -4.58 -23.22 -2.65
C GLU A 368 -4.24 -24.67 -3.05
N PHE A 369 -2.95 -24.92 -3.27
CA PHE A 369 -2.43 -26.26 -3.54
C PHE A 369 -1.99 -26.94 -2.26
#